data_b3adc6e5adba8d109f910bbf95eb9b6a
#
_entry.id   b3adc6e5adba8d109f910bbf95eb9b6a
#
_cell.length_a   1.000
_cell.length_b   1.000
_cell.length_c   1.000
_cell.angle_alpha   90.00
_cell.angle_beta   90.00
_cell.angle_gamma   90.00
#
_symmetry.space_group_name_H-M   'P 1'
#
loop_
_entity.id
_entity.type
_entity.pdbx_description
1 polymer ?
#
loop_
_entity_poly.entity_id
_entity_poly.type
_entity_poly.pdbx_seq_one_letter_code
_entity_poly.pdbx_strand_id
1 'polypeptide(L)'
;MNKSSNWYKLDNAAKIVPSTARGANTRVFRITCELKENIDGEILQRVLDETIEEFPFFNCVLHRGLFWYYLEDSDLKAVVEEEKTPACMPLYYPGRKNLLYRVNYFKKRINLEMFHVLADGTGAFMFFRNLIIRYIQEKHGIDADIKPVDEFSLEEKNVDAFGDFYSKQKGLKQLKEMSSVKAYQLSGEIDDDLLPHLVEGTVSSSKFYEAAKSHNTTVGVMCVAVYIKAVLMGMNRSQKRKHIVVSVPVNLRNFFKSGTARNFFGVISIDYNPVEYDGELETIINFVDKNFKEKLSPESIEKTMNSYSALEHNIGIKVIPLPIKNIGIGFFDKNAKRGITSSMSNLGQIKMPNAVADYIDRFSAFMTAQSQQITVCSYMDKMVFGEVSPFKTHKVMLNFFRLLTEMGMEVELGINDYDEEQ
;
A
#
# COMPACT_ATOMS: atom_id res chain seq x y z
N MET A 1 8.74 -37.67 -9.70
CA MET A 1 9.91 -36.82 -9.73
C MET A 1 9.69 -35.68 -8.76
N ASN A 2 10.44 -35.62 -7.65
CA ASN A 2 10.38 -34.44 -6.77
C ASN A 2 10.91 -33.24 -7.58
N LYS A 3 10.05 -32.33 -7.97
CA LYS A 3 10.48 -31.00 -8.39
C LYS A 3 11.25 -30.41 -7.22
N SER A 4 12.52 -30.06 -7.42
CA SER A 4 13.26 -29.28 -6.43
C SER A 4 12.49 -27.98 -6.26
N SER A 5 11.84 -27.76 -5.10
CA SER A 5 11.18 -26.49 -4.81
C SER A 5 12.22 -25.39 -4.73
N ASN A 6 12.04 -24.33 -5.48
CA ASN A 6 12.88 -23.14 -5.35
C ASN A 6 12.48 -22.38 -4.09
N TRP A 7 13.45 -21.74 -3.46
CA TRP A 7 13.20 -20.87 -2.33
C TRP A 7 13.88 -19.52 -2.51
N TYR A 8 13.19 -18.50 -2.03
CA TYR A 8 13.58 -17.11 -2.26
C TYR A 8 13.79 -16.41 -0.92
N LYS A 9 14.82 -15.58 -0.86
CA LYS A 9 15.01 -14.66 0.26
C LYS A 9 13.96 -13.56 0.19
N LEU A 10 13.50 -13.11 1.36
CA LEU A 10 12.69 -11.91 1.43
C LEU A 10 13.52 -10.68 1.06
N ASP A 11 12.93 -9.75 0.30
CA ASP A 11 13.51 -8.43 0.09
C ASP A 11 13.56 -7.62 1.40
N ASN A 12 14.23 -6.49 1.40
CA ASN A 12 14.46 -5.72 2.62
C ASN A 12 13.17 -5.23 3.29
N ALA A 13 12.18 -4.82 2.53
CA ALA A 13 10.90 -4.39 3.06
C ALA A 13 10.10 -5.57 3.63
N ALA A 14 10.10 -6.71 2.93
CA ALA A 14 9.38 -7.92 3.32
C ALA A 14 9.87 -8.53 4.63
N LYS A 15 11.16 -8.40 4.98
CA LYS A 15 11.76 -9.02 6.19
C LYS A 15 11.09 -8.63 7.49
N ILE A 16 10.56 -7.41 7.59
CA ILE A 16 9.90 -6.93 8.81
C ILE A 16 8.42 -7.27 8.87
N VAL A 17 7.80 -7.54 7.72
CA VAL A 17 6.35 -7.71 7.59
C VAL A 17 5.81 -8.86 8.46
N PRO A 18 6.37 -10.09 8.44
CA PRO A 18 5.82 -11.19 9.23
C PRO A 18 5.89 -10.95 10.74
N SER A 19 6.91 -10.21 11.20
CA SER A 19 7.11 -9.89 12.62
C SER A 19 6.20 -8.77 13.13
N THR A 20 5.65 -7.97 12.22
CA THR A 20 4.84 -6.78 12.51
C THR A 20 3.35 -6.93 12.16
N ALA A 21 2.97 -8.03 11.52
CA ALA A 21 1.58 -8.39 11.25
C ALA A 21 0.91 -8.86 12.56
N ARG A 22 0.12 -8.00 13.20
CA ARG A 22 -0.52 -8.27 14.50
C ARG A 22 -1.81 -7.45 14.68
N GLY A 23 -2.83 -8.08 15.28
CA GLY A 23 -4.11 -7.43 15.56
C GLY A 23 -4.74 -6.87 14.29
N ALA A 24 -5.27 -5.67 14.35
CA ALA A 24 -5.87 -4.98 13.19
C ALA A 24 -4.89 -4.70 12.05
N ASN A 25 -3.57 -4.74 12.30
CA ASN A 25 -2.57 -4.58 11.25
C ASN A 25 -2.16 -5.93 10.68
N THR A 26 -2.94 -6.44 9.75
CA THR A 26 -2.69 -7.73 9.08
C THR A 26 -1.56 -7.67 8.06
N ARG A 27 -1.09 -6.48 7.70
CA ARG A 27 -0.15 -6.25 6.59
C ARG A 27 -0.67 -6.76 5.25
N VAL A 28 -1.97 -6.89 5.12
CA VAL A 28 -2.65 -7.19 3.87
C VAL A 28 -3.13 -5.89 3.25
N PHE A 29 -2.93 -5.76 1.97
CA PHE A 29 -3.54 -4.71 1.18
C PHE A 29 -4.46 -5.32 0.13
N ARG A 30 -5.42 -4.52 -0.32
CA ARG A 30 -6.39 -4.86 -1.35
C ARG A 30 -6.29 -3.85 -2.49
N ILE A 31 -6.34 -4.35 -3.72
CA ILE A 31 -6.61 -3.57 -4.93
C ILE A 31 -7.91 -4.09 -5.52
N THR A 32 -8.83 -3.19 -5.84
CA THR A 32 -10.14 -3.50 -6.38
C THR A 32 -10.29 -2.87 -7.75
N CYS A 33 -10.87 -3.61 -8.70
CA CYS A 33 -11.37 -3.10 -9.96
C CYS A 33 -12.89 -3.27 -9.99
N GLU A 34 -13.63 -2.20 -10.11
CA GLU A 34 -15.07 -2.22 -10.32
C GLU A 34 -15.36 -2.15 -11.81
N LEU A 35 -16.06 -3.15 -12.32
CA LEU A 35 -16.53 -3.21 -13.71
C LEU A 35 -17.95 -2.65 -13.81
N LYS A 36 -18.40 -2.37 -15.03
CA LYS A 36 -19.77 -1.89 -15.27
C LYS A 36 -20.82 -2.99 -15.18
N GLU A 37 -20.42 -4.25 -15.13
CA GLU A 37 -21.25 -5.44 -15.09
C GLU A 37 -20.83 -6.45 -14.02
N ASN A 38 -21.70 -7.42 -13.74
CA ASN A 38 -21.41 -8.45 -12.75
C ASN A 38 -20.29 -9.39 -13.19
N ILE A 39 -19.52 -9.83 -12.21
CA ILE A 39 -18.38 -10.73 -12.41
C ILE A 39 -18.88 -12.15 -12.64
N ASP A 40 -18.22 -12.84 -13.58
CA ASP A 40 -18.34 -14.28 -13.80
C ASP A 40 -17.14 -14.96 -13.10
N GLY A 41 -17.43 -15.71 -12.03
CA GLY A 41 -16.39 -16.35 -11.23
C GLY A 41 -15.66 -17.48 -11.97
N GLU A 42 -16.32 -18.18 -12.93
CA GLU A 42 -15.69 -19.24 -13.70
C GLU A 42 -14.67 -18.68 -14.71
N ILE A 43 -15.03 -17.59 -15.40
CA ILE A 43 -14.08 -16.88 -16.25
C ILE A 43 -12.92 -16.36 -15.42
N LEU A 44 -13.21 -15.74 -14.28
CA LEU A 44 -12.17 -15.19 -13.42
C LEU A 44 -11.19 -16.27 -12.92
N GLN A 45 -11.69 -17.48 -12.62
CA GLN A 45 -10.81 -18.61 -12.24
C GLN A 45 -9.88 -19.01 -13.38
N ARG A 46 -10.41 -19.16 -14.61
CA ARG A 46 -9.59 -19.57 -15.74
C ARG A 46 -8.48 -18.57 -16.04
N VAL A 47 -8.80 -17.28 -16.08
CA VAL A 47 -7.80 -16.25 -16.36
C VAL A 47 -6.83 -16.06 -15.20
N LEU A 48 -7.22 -16.38 -13.95
CA LEU A 48 -6.30 -16.40 -12.82
C LEU A 48 -5.25 -17.50 -12.98
N ASP A 49 -5.68 -18.71 -13.36
CA ASP A 49 -4.78 -19.85 -13.59
C ASP A 49 -3.76 -19.57 -14.70
N GLU A 50 -4.14 -18.81 -15.74
CA GLU A 50 -3.22 -18.38 -16.79
C GLU A 50 -2.30 -17.24 -16.33
N THR A 51 -2.86 -16.24 -15.62
CA THR A 51 -2.10 -15.04 -15.24
C THR A 51 -0.99 -15.36 -14.23
N ILE A 52 -1.21 -16.33 -13.34
CA ILE A 52 -0.21 -16.70 -12.33
C ILE A 52 1.06 -17.30 -12.95
N GLU A 53 0.98 -17.87 -14.15
CA GLU A 53 2.15 -18.40 -14.87
C GLU A 53 3.16 -17.30 -15.24
N GLU A 54 2.70 -16.06 -15.39
CA GLU A 54 3.58 -14.89 -15.61
C GLU A 54 4.17 -14.32 -14.32
N PHE A 55 3.68 -14.76 -13.16
CA PHE A 55 4.10 -14.30 -11.84
C PHE A 55 4.34 -15.49 -10.88
N PRO A 56 5.16 -16.48 -11.26
CA PRO A 56 5.33 -17.71 -10.47
C PRO A 56 5.79 -17.45 -9.04
N PHE A 57 6.51 -16.36 -8.81
CA PHE A 57 6.95 -15.92 -7.49
C PHE A 57 5.78 -15.66 -6.53
N PHE A 58 4.57 -15.30 -7.02
CA PHE A 58 3.41 -15.09 -6.14
C PHE A 58 2.83 -16.41 -5.63
N ASN A 59 3.10 -17.53 -6.32
CA ASN A 59 2.63 -18.85 -5.90
C ASN A 59 3.55 -19.49 -4.87
N CYS A 60 3.99 -18.70 -3.89
CA CYS A 60 4.88 -19.14 -2.80
C CYS A 60 4.15 -19.18 -1.46
N VAL A 61 4.68 -20.00 -0.56
CA VAL A 61 4.31 -20.04 0.86
C VAL A 61 5.45 -19.50 1.71
N LEU A 62 5.10 -18.90 2.86
CA LEU A 62 6.08 -18.32 3.77
C LEU A 62 6.49 -19.32 4.84
N HIS A 63 7.78 -19.56 4.93
CA HIS A 63 8.38 -20.42 5.94
C HIS A 63 9.17 -19.63 6.98
N ARG A 64 9.19 -20.19 8.20
CA ARG A 64 9.99 -19.68 9.29
C ARG A 64 11.28 -20.49 9.42
N GLY A 65 12.41 -19.92 9.01
CA GLY A 65 13.71 -20.49 9.23
C GLY A 65 14.29 -20.19 10.61
N LEU A 66 15.52 -20.62 10.86
CA LEU A 66 16.24 -20.39 12.13
C LEU A 66 16.58 -18.92 12.35
N PHE A 67 17.04 -18.25 11.29
CA PHE A 67 17.50 -16.85 11.35
C PHE A 67 16.61 -15.87 10.57
N TRP A 68 15.90 -16.33 9.53
CA TRP A 68 15.08 -15.52 8.64
C TRP A 68 13.84 -16.27 8.18
N TYR A 69 12.82 -15.53 7.79
CA TYR A 69 11.74 -16.04 6.97
C TYR A 69 12.23 -16.20 5.53
N TYR A 70 11.65 -17.13 4.80
CA TYR A 70 11.89 -17.35 3.36
C TYR A 70 10.62 -17.80 2.67
N LEU A 71 10.55 -17.60 1.36
CA LEU A 71 9.46 -18.06 0.52
C LEU A 71 9.89 -19.34 -0.19
N GLU A 72 8.95 -20.25 -0.37
CA GLU A 72 9.15 -21.51 -1.09
C GLU A 72 8.04 -21.69 -2.10
N ASP A 73 8.40 -22.09 -3.33
CA ASP A 73 7.43 -22.45 -4.37
C ASP A 73 6.40 -23.44 -3.84
N SER A 74 5.15 -23.27 -4.24
CA SER A 74 4.05 -24.10 -3.77
C SER A 74 3.22 -24.63 -4.93
N ASP A 75 2.73 -25.87 -4.78
CA ASP A 75 1.78 -26.48 -5.70
C ASP A 75 0.32 -26.11 -5.35
N LEU A 76 0.10 -25.23 -4.36
CA LEU A 76 -1.22 -24.74 -4.01
C LEU A 76 -1.77 -23.91 -5.17
N LYS A 77 -3.06 -24.10 -5.45
CA LYS A 77 -3.78 -23.29 -6.44
C LYS A 77 -4.67 -22.28 -5.74
N ALA A 78 -4.64 -21.05 -6.23
CA ALA A 78 -5.58 -20.04 -5.79
C ALA A 78 -6.98 -20.38 -6.32
N VAL A 79 -7.97 -20.30 -5.45
CA VAL A 79 -9.38 -20.52 -5.80
C VAL A 79 -10.09 -19.17 -5.75
N VAL A 80 -10.77 -18.83 -6.84
CA VAL A 80 -11.64 -17.66 -6.91
C VAL A 80 -12.94 -17.96 -6.18
N GLU A 81 -13.31 -17.14 -5.23
CA GLU A 81 -14.56 -17.27 -4.49
C GLU A 81 -15.31 -15.94 -4.48
N GLU A 82 -16.63 -16.00 -4.34
CA GLU A 82 -17.40 -14.82 -3.97
C GLU A 82 -16.97 -14.35 -2.57
N GLU A 83 -16.87 -13.03 -2.36
CA GLU A 83 -16.39 -12.47 -1.11
C GLU A 83 -17.33 -12.81 0.06
N LYS A 84 -16.79 -13.47 1.09
CA LYS A 84 -17.50 -13.90 2.29
C LYS A 84 -16.86 -13.39 3.58
N THR A 85 -15.66 -12.81 3.46
CA THR A 85 -14.90 -12.36 4.61
C THR A 85 -14.63 -10.86 4.49
N PRO A 86 -14.53 -10.15 5.62
CA PRO A 86 -14.14 -8.75 5.59
C PRO A 86 -12.84 -8.51 4.81
N ALA A 87 -12.73 -7.32 4.24
CA ALA A 87 -11.56 -6.93 3.45
C ALA A 87 -10.28 -6.92 4.30
N CYS A 88 -9.16 -7.22 3.65
CA CYS A 88 -7.84 -7.14 4.26
C CYS A 88 -7.64 -8.02 5.52
N MET A 89 -8.41 -9.09 5.67
CA MET A 89 -8.20 -10.06 6.74
C MET A 89 -6.84 -10.77 6.58
N PRO A 90 -6.29 -11.39 7.65
CA PRO A 90 -5.00 -12.06 7.58
C PRO A 90 -4.93 -13.10 6.46
N LEU A 91 -3.82 -13.10 5.72
CA LEU A 91 -3.46 -14.12 4.73
C LEU A 91 -2.26 -14.96 5.16
N TYR A 92 -1.64 -14.65 6.26
CA TYR A 92 -0.54 -15.42 6.82
C TYR A 92 -0.89 -15.92 8.22
N TYR A 93 -0.81 -17.24 8.38
CA TYR A 93 -1.02 -17.93 9.66
C TYR A 93 0.23 -18.74 9.99
N PRO A 94 0.95 -18.42 11.09
CA PRO A 94 2.15 -19.18 11.48
C PRO A 94 1.89 -20.67 11.58
N GLY A 95 2.72 -21.47 10.88
CA GLY A 95 2.62 -22.94 10.89
C GLY A 95 1.59 -23.52 9.90
N ARG A 96 0.89 -22.70 9.13
CA ARG A 96 0.02 -23.17 8.05
C ARG A 96 0.66 -22.90 6.69
N LYS A 97 0.51 -23.86 5.77
CA LYS A 97 0.85 -23.67 4.36
C LYS A 97 -0.37 -23.08 3.66
N ASN A 98 -0.28 -21.81 3.27
CA ASN A 98 -1.32 -21.13 2.51
C ASN A 98 -0.68 -20.08 1.60
N LEU A 99 -1.34 -19.79 0.50
CA LEU A 99 -0.95 -18.71 -0.39
C LEU A 99 -1.06 -17.37 0.33
N LEU A 100 -0.21 -16.43 -0.08
CA LEU A 100 -0.09 -15.11 0.52
C LEU A 100 -0.85 -14.04 -0.28
N TYR A 101 -1.65 -14.48 -1.22
CA TYR A 101 -2.60 -13.65 -1.97
C TYR A 101 -3.93 -14.38 -2.11
N ARG A 102 -4.97 -13.62 -2.40
CA ARG A 102 -6.32 -14.10 -2.69
C ARG A 102 -6.95 -13.22 -3.77
N VAL A 103 -7.65 -13.85 -4.70
CA VAL A 103 -8.54 -13.19 -5.66
C VAL A 103 -9.96 -13.58 -5.30
N ASN A 104 -10.81 -12.60 -5.08
CA ASN A 104 -12.24 -12.81 -4.85
C ASN A 104 -13.05 -11.76 -5.63
N TYR A 105 -14.36 -11.94 -5.70
CA TYR A 105 -15.24 -10.98 -6.34
C TYR A 105 -16.51 -10.76 -5.51
N PHE A 106 -17.09 -9.58 -5.68
CA PHE A 106 -18.41 -9.25 -5.13
C PHE A 106 -19.18 -8.40 -6.15
N LYS A 107 -20.30 -8.93 -6.66
CA LYS A 107 -21.12 -8.27 -7.69
C LYS A 107 -20.26 -7.84 -8.89
N LYS A 108 -19.93 -6.55 -8.98
CA LYS A 108 -19.16 -5.94 -10.08
C LYS A 108 -17.68 -5.75 -9.76
N ARG A 109 -17.23 -6.11 -8.56
CA ARG A 109 -15.87 -5.88 -8.08
C ARG A 109 -15.04 -7.15 -8.14
N ILE A 110 -13.87 -7.07 -8.75
CA ILE A 110 -12.79 -8.05 -8.62
C ILE A 110 -11.79 -7.48 -7.62
N ASN A 111 -11.44 -8.27 -6.61
CA ASN A 111 -10.50 -7.87 -5.56
C ASN A 111 -9.27 -8.76 -5.58
N LEU A 112 -8.09 -8.15 -5.54
CA LEU A 112 -6.84 -8.80 -5.22
C LEU A 112 -6.43 -8.39 -3.81
N GLU A 113 -6.28 -9.34 -2.91
CA GLU A 113 -5.67 -9.14 -1.60
C GLU A 113 -4.31 -9.80 -1.57
N MET A 114 -3.32 -9.11 -0.98
CA MET A 114 -1.96 -9.60 -0.93
C MET A 114 -1.30 -9.27 0.40
N PHE A 115 -0.62 -10.25 0.99
CA PHE A 115 0.24 -10.05 2.13
C PHE A 115 1.52 -9.36 1.67
N HIS A 116 1.86 -8.25 2.26
CA HIS A 116 2.91 -7.33 1.80
C HIS A 116 4.33 -7.95 1.78
N VAL A 117 4.46 -9.22 2.11
CA VAL A 117 5.70 -10.00 1.92
C VAL A 117 5.97 -10.28 0.45
N LEU A 118 4.93 -10.47 -0.38
CA LEU A 118 5.10 -10.81 -1.79
C LEU A 118 5.51 -9.59 -2.62
N ALA A 119 4.77 -8.50 -2.48
CA ALA A 119 4.93 -7.33 -3.35
C ALA A 119 4.50 -6.04 -2.66
N ASP A 120 4.91 -4.91 -3.24
CA ASP A 120 4.29 -3.61 -3.01
C ASP A 120 3.08 -3.39 -3.94
N GLY A 121 2.38 -2.26 -3.74
CA GLY A 121 1.20 -1.93 -4.54
C GLY A 121 1.46 -1.88 -6.05
N THR A 122 2.64 -1.44 -6.47
CA THR A 122 3.01 -1.38 -7.90
C THR A 122 3.21 -2.78 -8.46
N GLY A 123 3.94 -3.65 -7.76
CA GLY A 123 4.19 -5.02 -8.19
C GLY A 123 2.90 -5.86 -8.24
N ALA A 124 2.05 -5.72 -7.21
CA ALA A 124 0.74 -6.36 -7.20
C ALA A 124 -0.18 -5.85 -8.32
N PHE A 125 -0.08 -4.55 -8.65
CA PHE A 125 -0.86 -3.98 -9.74
C PHE A 125 -0.43 -4.48 -11.12
N MET A 126 0.85 -4.81 -11.33
CA MET A 126 1.29 -5.45 -12.57
C MET A 126 0.54 -6.76 -12.81
N PHE A 127 0.45 -7.62 -11.79
CA PHE A 127 -0.33 -8.86 -11.85
C PHE A 127 -1.82 -8.60 -12.03
N PHE A 128 -2.39 -7.70 -11.21
CA PHE A 128 -3.82 -7.43 -11.21
C PHE A 128 -4.30 -6.83 -12.54
N ARG A 129 -3.49 -5.98 -13.16
CA ARG A 129 -3.78 -5.40 -14.47
C ARG A 129 -3.89 -6.48 -15.55
N ASN A 130 -2.95 -7.42 -15.60
CA ASN A 130 -2.97 -8.51 -16.56
C ASN A 130 -4.22 -9.40 -16.35
N LEU A 131 -4.56 -9.68 -15.09
CA LEU A 131 -5.75 -10.43 -14.73
C LEU A 131 -7.03 -9.74 -15.25
N ILE A 132 -7.18 -8.43 -15.01
CA ILE A 132 -8.36 -7.67 -15.46
C ILE A 132 -8.45 -7.60 -16.98
N ILE A 133 -7.33 -7.40 -17.68
CA ILE A 133 -7.30 -7.37 -19.15
C ILE A 133 -7.78 -8.70 -19.70
N ARG A 134 -7.22 -9.82 -19.25
CA ARG A 134 -7.62 -11.17 -19.69
C ARG A 134 -9.06 -11.48 -19.37
N TYR A 135 -9.52 -11.11 -18.17
CA TYR A 135 -10.91 -11.31 -17.79
C TYR A 135 -11.87 -10.61 -18.76
N ILE A 136 -11.62 -9.35 -19.08
CA ILE A 136 -12.47 -8.58 -20.00
C ILE A 136 -12.37 -9.15 -21.42
N GLN A 137 -11.15 -9.52 -21.87
CA GLN A 137 -10.96 -10.13 -23.19
C GLN A 137 -11.76 -11.44 -23.34
N GLU A 138 -11.64 -12.34 -22.37
CA GLU A 138 -12.34 -13.63 -22.42
C GLU A 138 -13.87 -13.44 -22.33
N LYS A 139 -14.32 -12.60 -21.41
CA LYS A 139 -15.75 -12.38 -21.20
C LYS A 139 -16.46 -11.76 -22.41
N HIS A 140 -15.78 -10.90 -23.16
CA HIS A 140 -16.35 -10.17 -24.30
C HIS A 140 -15.87 -10.65 -25.66
N GLY A 141 -15.01 -11.68 -25.70
CA GLY A 141 -14.47 -12.20 -26.96
C GLY A 141 -13.61 -11.16 -27.70
N ILE A 142 -12.85 -10.33 -26.96
CA ILE A 142 -11.99 -9.31 -27.55
C ILE A 142 -10.71 -9.97 -28.03
N ASP A 143 -10.62 -10.22 -29.33
CA ASP A 143 -9.43 -10.76 -30.00
C ASP A 143 -8.47 -9.60 -30.36
N ALA A 144 -7.95 -8.91 -29.36
CA ALA A 144 -6.93 -7.91 -29.55
C ALA A 144 -5.62 -8.40 -28.95
N ASP A 145 -4.54 -8.35 -29.71
CA ASP A 145 -3.18 -8.55 -29.17
C ASP A 145 -2.83 -7.35 -28.26
N ILE A 146 -3.33 -7.43 -27.02
CA ILE A 146 -3.06 -6.41 -26.01
C ILE A 146 -1.73 -6.76 -25.35
N LYS A 147 -0.67 -6.14 -25.84
CA LYS A 147 0.65 -6.27 -25.23
C LYS A 147 0.61 -5.86 -23.75
N PRO A 148 1.26 -6.62 -22.86
CA PRO A 148 1.47 -6.17 -21.48
C PRO A 148 2.06 -4.77 -21.47
N VAL A 149 1.51 -3.88 -20.64
CA VAL A 149 2.01 -2.50 -20.56
C VAL A 149 3.44 -2.47 -20.00
N ASP A 150 3.86 -3.53 -19.30
CA ASP A 150 5.20 -3.72 -18.75
C ASP A 150 5.83 -4.97 -19.38
N GLU A 151 6.67 -4.77 -20.37
CA GLU A 151 7.44 -5.83 -21.05
C GLU A 151 8.69 -6.21 -20.24
N PHE A 152 8.50 -6.66 -18.99
CA PHE A 152 9.60 -7.19 -18.19
C PHE A 152 9.62 -8.72 -18.24
N SER A 153 10.82 -9.27 -18.34
CA SER A 153 11.04 -10.72 -18.29
C SER A 153 10.65 -11.29 -16.90
N LEU A 154 10.44 -12.61 -16.83
CA LEU A 154 10.20 -13.29 -15.56
C LEU A 154 11.34 -13.07 -14.56
N GLU A 155 12.59 -13.03 -15.05
CA GLU A 155 13.76 -12.77 -14.21
C GLU A 155 13.72 -11.36 -13.62
N GLU A 156 13.44 -10.34 -14.45
CA GLU A 156 13.33 -8.95 -13.99
C GLU A 156 12.22 -8.75 -12.96
N LYS A 157 11.06 -9.41 -13.15
CA LYS A 157 9.95 -9.35 -12.19
C LYS A 157 10.30 -9.97 -10.83
N ASN A 158 11.20 -10.94 -10.79
CA ASN A 158 11.57 -11.69 -9.58
C ASN A 158 12.80 -11.15 -8.84
N VAL A 159 13.52 -10.18 -9.38
CA VAL A 159 14.75 -9.63 -8.78
C VAL A 159 14.45 -8.88 -7.47
N ASP A 160 15.30 -9.06 -6.47
CA ASP A 160 15.40 -8.17 -5.30
C ASP A 160 16.21 -6.94 -5.67
N ALA A 161 15.53 -5.88 -6.13
CA ALA A 161 16.19 -4.68 -6.64
C ALA A 161 16.95 -3.87 -5.58
N PHE A 162 16.75 -4.11 -4.29
CA PHE A 162 17.51 -3.41 -3.24
C PHE A 162 19.00 -3.77 -3.25
N GLY A 163 19.34 -5.01 -3.65
CA GLY A 163 20.74 -5.46 -3.71
C GLY A 163 21.56 -4.75 -4.77
N ASP A 164 20.95 -4.42 -5.90
CA ASP A 164 21.64 -3.88 -7.08
C ASP A 164 22.13 -2.45 -6.90
N PHE A 165 21.50 -1.69 -6.03
CA PHE A 165 21.74 -0.25 -5.83
C PHE A 165 22.45 0.09 -4.51
N TYR A 166 22.96 -0.89 -3.76
CA TYR A 166 23.60 -0.69 -2.46
C TYR A 166 25.04 -0.20 -2.54
N SER A 167 25.37 0.89 -1.84
CA SER A 167 26.73 1.40 -1.65
C SER A 167 27.17 1.26 -0.18
N LYS A 168 28.22 0.45 0.06
CA LYS A 168 28.73 0.09 1.40
C LYS A 168 29.14 1.26 2.34
N GLN A 169 29.45 2.43 1.78
CA GLN A 169 30.18 3.46 2.54
C GLN A 169 29.32 4.38 3.42
N LYS A 170 27.99 4.39 3.31
CA LYS A 170 27.14 5.43 3.91
C LYS A 170 26.12 4.97 4.96
N GLY A 171 25.96 3.66 5.19
CA GLY A 171 24.74 3.13 5.85
C GLY A 171 24.62 3.26 7.39
N LEU A 172 25.71 3.24 8.15
CA LEU A 172 25.65 3.06 9.63
C LEU A 172 25.44 4.35 10.45
N LYS A 173 25.78 5.51 9.91
CA LYS A 173 25.60 6.80 10.62
C LYS A 173 24.13 7.27 10.67
N GLN A 174 23.30 6.81 9.76
CA GLN A 174 21.95 7.35 9.51
C GLN A 174 20.84 6.72 10.36
N LEU A 175 21.07 5.54 10.92
CA LEU A 175 20.11 4.87 11.82
C LEU A 175 19.86 5.66 13.14
N LYS A 176 20.74 6.61 13.50
CA LYS A 176 20.59 7.46 14.68
C LYS A 176 19.68 8.67 14.49
N GLU A 177 19.35 9.04 13.27
CA GLU A 177 18.54 10.23 12.94
C GLU A 177 17.04 9.95 12.81
N MET A 178 16.57 8.73 13.13
CA MET A 178 15.13 8.48 13.22
C MET A 178 14.54 9.36 14.32
N SER A 179 13.72 10.31 13.92
CA SER A 179 13.09 11.33 14.74
C SER A 179 12.56 10.76 16.06
N SER A 180 12.99 11.36 17.17
CA SER A 180 12.46 11.11 18.52
C SER A 180 11.14 11.85 18.78
N VAL A 181 10.56 12.46 17.76
CA VAL A 181 9.35 13.28 17.89
C VAL A 181 8.15 12.35 18.16
N LYS A 182 7.42 12.67 19.23
CA LYS A 182 6.14 12.00 19.52
C LYS A 182 5.05 12.64 18.68
N ALA A 183 4.62 11.94 17.63
CA ALA A 183 3.52 12.36 16.78
C ALA A 183 2.17 12.30 17.50
N TYR A 184 1.23 13.11 17.05
CA TYR A 184 -0.16 12.99 17.43
C TYR A 184 -0.67 11.59 17.03
N GLN A 185 -1.26 10.88 17.97
CA GLN A 185 -1.84 9.56 17.73
C GLN A 185 -3.34 9.70 17.56
N LEU A 186 -3.87 9.23 16.44
CA LEU A 186 -5.30 9.10 16.25
C LEU A 186 -5.85 8.10 17.25
N SER A 187 -7.06 8.34 17.72
CA SER A 187 -7.74 7.49 18.70
C SER A 187 -9.22 7.40 18.39
N GLY A 188 -9.82 6.28 18.72
CA GLY A 188 -11.22 5.99 18.52
C GLY A 188 -11.60 4.69 19.23
N GLU A 189 -12.85 4.35 19.19
CA GLU A 189 -13.37 3.04 19.59
C GLU A 189 -12.97 1.99 18.58
N ILE A 190 -12.53 0.83 19.05
CA ILE A 190 -12.07 -0.33 18.24
C ILE A 190 -13.04 -1.46 18.51
N ASP A 191 -13.38 -2.25 17.49
CA ASP A 191 -14.17 -3.46 17.66
C ASP A 191 -13.39 -4.56 18.36
N ASP A 192 -14.07 -5.35 19.18
CA ASP A 192 -13.49 -6.50 19.89
C ASP A 192 -12.88 -7.51 18.90
N ASP A 193 -13.50 -7.69 17.74
CA ASP A 193 -13.07 -8.58 16.65
C ASP A 193 -11.95 -7.99 15.79
N LEU A 194 -11.51 -6.76 16.08
CA LEU A 194 -10.46 -6.04 15.35
C LEU A 194 -10.74 -5.92 13.84
N LEU A 195 -12.00 -5.82 13.45
CA LEU A 195 -12.40 -5.69 12.06
C LEU A 195 -11.91 -4.37 11.46
N PRO A 196 -11.47 -4.37 10.21
CA PRO A 196 -11.05 -3.14 9.53
C PRO A 196 -12.27 -2.35 9.03
N HIS A 197 -12.41 -1.11 9.45
CA HIS A 197 -13.41 -0.17 8.94
C HIS A 197 -12.86 0.53 7.70
N LEU A 198 -13.61 0.48 6.61
CA LEU A 198 -13.23 1.02 5.32
C LEU A 198 -14.14 2.19 4.93
N VAL A 199 -13.52 3.25 4.41
CA VAL A 199 -14.24 4.33 3.71
C VAL A 199 -13.62 4.48 2.33
N GLU A 200 -14.47 4.55 1.32
CA GLU A 200 -14.10 4.86 -0.06
C GLU A 200 -14.76 6.20 -0.43
N GLY A 201 -13.94 7.19 -0.78
CA GLY A 201 -14.43 8.46 -1.30
C GLY A 201 -13.95 8.68 -2.72
N THR A 202 -14.88 8.94 -3.64
CA THR A 202 -14.59 9.20 -5.05
C THR A 202 -14.87 10.63 -5.42
N VAL A 203 -13.94 11.28 -6.09
CA VAL A 203 -14.06 12.64 -6.64
C VAL A 203 -13.61 12.68 -8.10
N SER A 204 -13.95 13.76 -8.83
CA SER A 204 -13.37 14.00 -10.15
C SER A 204 -11.88 14.25 -10.06
N SER A 205 -11.07 13.44 -10.80
CA SER A 205 -9.62 13.60 -10.83
C SER A 205 -9.19 14.86 -11.54
N SER A 206 -9.94 15.32 -12.55
CA SER A 206 -9.68 16.59 -13.26
C SER A 206 -9.89 17.79 -12.34
N LYS A 207 -11.00 17.83 -11.58
CA LYS A 207 -11.25 18.90 -10.59
C LYS A 207 -10.19 18.92 -9.50
N PHE A 208 -9.77 17.74 -8.99
CA PHE A 208 -8.71 17.68 -7.98
C PHE A 208 -7.36 18.16 -8.54
N TYR A 209 -7.04 17.78 -9.79
CA TYR A 209 -5.83 18.26 -10.47
C TYR A 209 -5.85 19.78 -10.68
N GLU A 210 -6.99 20.34 -11.12
CA GLU A 210 -7.16 21.80 -11.27
C GLU A 210 -7.00 22.54 -9.94
N ALA A 211 -7.56 21.99 -8.85
CA ALA A 211 -7.36 22.53 -7.51
C ALA A 211 -5.89 22.50 -7.09
N ALA A 212 -5.18 21.39 -7.30
CA ALA A 212 -3.74 21.34 -7.03
C ALA A 212 -2.95 22.35 -7.87
N LYS A 213 -3.30 22.48 -9.14
CA LYS A 213 -2.65 23.41 -10.07
C LYS A 213 -2.91 24.90 -9.70
N SER A 214 -4.10 25.24 -9.22
CA SER A 214 -4.42 26.61 -8.78
C SER A 214 -3.57 27.04 -7.57
N HIS A 215 -3.12 26.07 -6.75
CA HIS A 215 -2.15 26.29 -5.67
C HIS A 215 -0.69 26.06 -6.09
N ASN A 216 -0.39 25.98 -7.41
CA ASN A 216 0.95 25.74 -7.96
C ASN A 216 1.65 24.49 -7.37
N THR A 217 0.89 23.43 -7.08
CA THR A 217 1.41 22.22 -6.44
C THR A 217 1.02 20.95 -7.19
N THR A 218 1.50 19.80 -6.70
CA THR A 218 1.19 18.49 -7.27
C THR A 218 0.02 17.82 -6.53
N VAL A 219 -0.64 16.87 -7.21
CA VAL A 219 -1.71 16.05 -6.62
C VAL A 219 -1.26 15.39 -5.32
N GLY A 220 -0.04 14.81 -5.29
CA GLY A 220 0.48 14.15 -4.09
C GLY A 220 0.69 15.09 -2.91
N VAL A 221 1.21 16.30 -3.16
CA VAL A 221 1.36 17.34 -2.14
C VAL A 221 -0.01 17.79 -1.63
N MET A 222 -0.95 18.05 -2.54
CA MET A 222 -2.31 18.48 -2.17
C MET A 222 -3.02 17.43 -1.31
N CYS A 223 -2.93 16.14 -1.66
CA CYS A 223 -3.51 15.05 -0.84
C CYS A 223 -2.99 15.10 0.61
N VAL A 224 -1.66 15.19 0.77
CA VAL A 224 -1.04 15.22 2.11
C VAL A 224 -1.40 16.51 2.86
N ALA A 225 -1.43 17.66 2.19
CA ALA A 225 -1.78 18.93 2.81
C ALA A 225 -3.22 18.98 3.30
N VAL A 226 -4.18 18.55 2.47
CA VAL A 226 -5.60 18.46 2.85
C VAL A 226 -5.77 17.48 4.01
N TYR A 227 -5.03 16.36 4.01
CA TYR A 227 -5.06 15.40 5.11
C TYR A 227 -4.52 15.99 6.42
N ILE A 228 -3.39 16.70 6.39
CA ILE A 228 -2.87 17.41 7.58
C ILE A 228 -3.90 18.41 8.11
N LYS A 229 -4.54 19.20 7.24
CA LYS A 229 -5.62 20.14 7.62
C LYS A 229 -6.80 19.40 8.25
N ALA A 230 -7.22 18.26 7.70
CA ALA A 230 -8.30 17.44 8.23
C ALA A 230 -8.01 16.91 9.64
N VAL A 231 -6.76 16.47 9.89
CA VAL A 231 -6.29 16.08 11.23
C VAL A 231 -6.34 17.27 12.20
N LEU A 232 -5.81 18.43 11.76
CA LEU A 232 -5.81 19.68 12.58
C LEU A 232 -7.19 20.12 13.01
N MET A 233 -8.20 19.96 12.14
CA MET A 233 -9.62 20.29 12.44
C MET A 233 -10.15 19.39 13.56
N GLY A 234 -9.67 18.16 13.67
CA GLY A 234 -10.06 17.23 14.74
C GLY A 234 -9.33 17.41 16.06
N MET A 235 -8.22 18.19 16.09
CA MET A 235 -7.36 18.34 17.27
C MET A 235 -7.83 19.46 18.20
N ASN A 236 -7.94 19.15 19.49
CA ASN A 236 -8.16 20.17 20.52
C ASN A 236 -6.87 20.97 20.79
N ARG A 237 -6.99 22.08 21.58
CA ARG A 237 -5.88 22.99 21.87
C ARG A 237 -4.64 22.30 22.51
N SER A 238 -4.84 21.30 23.35
CA SER A 238 -3.73 20.58 24.01
C SER A 238 -3.04 19.61 23.03
N GLN A 239 -3.81 19.00 22.13
CA GLN A 239 -3.32 18.08 21.11
C GLN A 239 -2.48 18.80 20.04
N LYS A 240 -2.80 20.05 19.70
CA LYS A 240 -2.04 20.91 18.75
C LYS A 240 -0.61 21.22 19.19
N ARG A 241 -0.18 20.77 20.37
CA ARG A 241 1.23 20.79 20.79
C ARG A 241 2.03 19.59 20.28
N LYS A 242 1.37 18.61 19.67
CA LYS A 242 2.01 17.43 19.08
C LYS A 242 2.14 17.58 17.58
N HIS A 243 3.19 17.05 17.03
CA HIS A 243 3.41 17.04 15.60
C HIS A 243 2.44 16.12 14.88
N ILE A 244 2.05 16.49 13.68
CA ILE A 244 1.32 15.61 12.74
C ILE A 244 2.35 15.05 11.77
N VAL A 245 2.57 13.75 11.85
CA VAL A 245 3.56 13.09 10.99
C VAL A 245 2.84 12.15 10.04
N VAL A 246 2.89 12.47 8.75
CA VAL A 246 2.33 11.63 7.68
C VAL A 246 3.46 10.86 7.00
N SER A 247 3.38 9.55 7.06
CA SER A 247 4.30 8.64 6.36
C SER A 247 3.83 8.44 4.92
N VAL A 248 4.70 8.71 3.95
CA VAL A 248 4.38 8.63 2.51
C VAL A 248 5.32 7.64 1.84
N PRO A 249 4.83 6.44 1.47
CA PRO A 249 5.58 5.52 0.63
C PRO A 249 5.88 6.11 -0.75
N VAL A 250 7.08 5.85 -1.26
CA VAL A 250 7.57 6.35 -2.53
C VAL A 250 8.02 5.19 -3.40
N ASN A 251 7.50 5.08 -4.60
CA ASN A 251 7.91 4.06 -5.56
C ASN A 251 9.34 4.35 -6.06
N LEU A 252 10.29 3.51 -5.68
CA LEU A 252 11.70 3.68 -6.06
C LEU A 252 11.95 3.41 -7.55
N ARG A 253 11.03 2.75 -8.25
CA ARG A 253 11.12 2.54 -9.72
C ARG A 253 11.08 3.86 -10.50
N ASN A 254 10.58 4.94 -9.87
CA ASN A 254 10.62 6.28 -10.46
C ASN A 254 12.02 6.90 -10.45
N PHE A 255 12.92 6.39 -9.63
CA PHE A 255 14.29 6.91 -9.46
C PHE A 255 15.35 5.91 -9.95
N PHE A 256 15.05 4.63 -9.88
CA PHE A 256 15.94 3.54 -10.26
C PHE A 256 15.22 2.62 -11.23
N LYS A 257 15.78 2.45 -12.42
CA LYS A 257 15.16 1.58 -13.44
C LYS A 257 15.13 0.13 -12.95
N SER A 258 13.95 -0.40 -12.70
CA SER A 258 13.72 -1.77 -12.27
C SER A 258 12.37 -2.28 -12.73
N GLY A 259 12.35 -3.52 -13.23
CA GLY A 259 11.14 -4.26 -13.62
C GLY A 259 10.58 -5.16 -12.51
N THR A 260 11.15 -5.11 -11.30
CA THR A 260 10.72 -6.01 -10.22
C THR A 260 9.25 -5.87 -9.88
N ALA A 261 8.55 -7.01 -9.71
CA ALA A 261 7.21 -7.07 -9.13
C ALA A 261 7.23 -7.26 -7.61
N ARG A 262 8.42 -7.38 -7.00
CA ARG A 262 8.61 -7.48 -5.55
C ARG A 262 8.57 -6.09 -4.91
N ASN A 263 8.77 -6.01 -3.59
CA ASN A 263 8.82 -4.73 -2.90
C ASN A 263 10.03 -3.89 -3.35
N PHE A 264 9.76 -2.68 -3.84
CA PHE A 264 10.81 -1.72 -4.16
C PHE A 264 10.30 -0.30 -3.92
N PHE A 265 10.16 0.06 -2.65
CA PHE A 265 9.70 1.37 -2.21
C PHE A 265 10.55 1.93 -1.07
N GLY A 266 10.59 3.24 -0.96
CA GLY A 266 11.10 3.98 0.19
C GLY A 266 9.96 4.62 0.96
N VAL A 267 10.27 5.28 2.07
CA VAL A 267 9.29 6.02 2.86
C VAL A 267 9.87 7.38 3.23
N ILE A 268 9.12 8.45 2.98
CA ILE A 268 9.40 9.78 3.50
C ILE A 268 8.37 10.11 4.59
N SER A 269 8.78 10.91 5.57
CA SER A 269 7.89 11.39 6.64
C SER A 269 7.73 12.90 6.53
N ILE A 270 6.49 13.38 6.47
CA ILE A 270 6.15 14.80 6.49
C ILE A 270 5.76 15.14 7.92
N ASP A 271 6.62 15.88 8.60
CA ASP A 271 6.53 16.22 10.03
C ASP A 271 6.08 17.67 10.18
N TYR A 272 4.76 17.88 10.33
CA TYR A 272 4.15 19.19 10.49
C TYR A 272 4.00 19.55 11.97
N ASN A 273 4.58 20.68 12.41
CA ASN A 273 4.45 21.18 13.77
C ASN A 273 3.36 22.25 13.87
N PRO A 274 2.18 21.95 14.46
CA PRO A 274 1.09 22.93 14.56
C PRO A 274 1.38 24.15 15.42
N VAL A 275 2.48 24.16 16.18
CA VAL A 275 2.89 25.30 17.01
C VAL A 275 3.63 26.35 16.18
N GLU A 276 4.31 25.93 15.12
CA GLU A 276 5.14 26.80 14.28
C GLU A 276 4.37 27.45 13.12
N TYR A 277 3.20 26.91 12.76
CA TYR A 277 2.43 27.34 11.61
C TYR A 277 0.99 27.70 11.98
N ASP A 278 0.36 28.57 11.20
CA ASP A 278 -1.00 29.08 11.41
C ASP A 278 -2.12 28.03 11.17
N GLY A 279 -1.78 26.93 10.51
CA GLY A 279 -2.74 25.88 10.16
C GLY A 279 -3.64 26.20 8.96
N GLU A 280 -3.38 27.29 8.24
CA GLU A 280 -4.07 27.61 6.99
C GLU A 280 -3.64 26.66 5.87
N LEU A 281 -4.57 26.30 4.97
CA LEU A 281 -4.32 25.29 3.96
C LEU A 281 -3.14 25.67 3.04
N GLU A 282 -3.05 26.93 2.65
CA GLU A 282 -1.96 27.44 1.80
C GLU A 282 -0.60 27.29 2.47
N THR A 283 -0.52 27.62 3.76
CA THR A 283 0.72 27.43 4.55
C THR A 283 1.11 25.95 4.62
N ILE A 284 0.13 25.06 4.81
CA ILE A 284 0.38 23.61 4.86
C ILE A 284 0.84 23.11 3.47
N ILE A 285 0.22 23.55 2.38
CA ILE A 285 0.61 23.18 1.01
C ILE A 285 2.08 23.56 0.77
N ASN A 286 2.44 24.80 1.07
CA ASN A 286 3.82 25.31 0.87
C ASN A 286 4.83 24.52 1.72
N PHE A 287 4.47 24.18 2.97
CA PHE A 287 5.29 23.35 3.84
C PHE A 287 5.49 21.93 3.28
N VAL A 288 4.41 21.28 2.84
CA VAL A 288 4.47 19.94 2.27
C VAL A 288 5.26 19.92 0.98
N ASP A 289 5.02 20.89 0.09
CA ASP A 289 5.73 21.01 -1.21
C ASP A 289 7.25 21.14 -0.99
N LYS A 290 7.68 22.01 -0.07
CA LYS A 290 9.09 22.14 0.30
C LYS A 290 9.67 20.81 0.78
N ASN A 291 8.98 20.12 1.69
CA ASN A 291 9.41 18.84 2.23
C ASN A 291 9.49 17.74 1.15
N PHE A 292 8.53 17.71 0.21
CA PHE A 292 8.57 16.78 -0.91
C PHE A 292 9.80 17.03 -1.80
N LYS A 293 10.06 18.27 -2.18
CA LYS A 293 11.22 18.63 -2.99
C LYS A 293 12.54 18.23 -2.33
N GLU A 294 12.68 18.47 -1.03
CA GLU A 294 13.89 18.12 -0.29
C GLU A 294 14.07 16.60 -0.14
N LYS A 295 12.99 15.88 0.22
CA LYS A 295 13.06 14.44 0.54
C LYS A 295 12.99 13.53 -0.68
N LEU A 296 12.46 14.01 -1.79
CA LEU A 296 12.44 13.30 -3.07
C LEU A 296 13.62 13.67 -3.99
N SER A 297 14.58 14.44 -3.51
CA SER A 297 15.82 14.67 -4.27
C SER A 297 16.56 13.34 -4.47
N PRO A 298 17.25 13.14 -5.63
CA PRO A 298 17.99 11.90 -5.89
C PRO A 298 18.94 11.51 -4.76
N GLU A 299 19.62 12.49 -4.16
CA GLU A 299 20.55 12.29 -3.04
C GLU A 299 19.82 11.78 -1.78
N SER A 300 18.64 12.34 -1.46
CA SER A 300 17.85 11.92 -0.30
C SER A 300 17.27 10.52 -0.47
N ILE A 301 16.83 10.19 -1.69
CA ILE A 301 16.31 8.86 -2.02
C ILE A 301 17.42 7.82 -1.98
N GLU A 302 18.61 8.10 -2.56
CA GLU A 302 19.77 7.23 -2.47
C GLU A 302 20.19 6.98 -1.00
N LYS A 303 20.20 8.04 -0.19
CA LYS A 303 20.47 7.97 1.24
C LYS A 303 19.48 7.05 1.97
N THR A 304 18.19 7.20 1.69
CA THR A 304 17.12 6.38 2.27
C THR A 304 17.28 4.91 1.89
N MET A 305 17.52 4.62 0.63
CA MET A 305 17.73 3.26 0.12
C MET A 305 18.97 2.60 0.76
N ASN A 306 20.07 3.33 0.84
CA ASN A 306 21.31 2.84 1.48
C ASN A 306 21.11 2.53 2.96
N SER A 307 20.28 3.29 3.69
CA SER A 307 19.99 3.02 5.10
C SER A 307 19.18 1.73 5.31
N TYR A 308 18.22 1.43 4.45
CA TYR A 308 17.49 0.15 4.48
C TYR A 308 18.41 -1.04 4.19
N SER A 309 19.27 -0.92 3.19
CA SER A 309 20.21 -1.98 2.82
C SER A 309 21.32 -2.21 3.87
N ALA A 310 21.69 -1.17 4.63
CA ALA A 310 22.71 -1.28 5.68
C ALA A 310 22.31 -2.22 6.83
N LEU A 311 21.03 -2.28 7.17
CA LEU A 311 20.52 -3.20 8.18
C LEU A 311 20.71 -4.66 7.77
N GLU A 312 20.57 -4.96 6.49
CA GLU A 312 20.75 -6.30 5.95
C GLU A 312 22.20 -6.76 6.01
N HIS A 313 23.14 -5.84 5.77
CA HIS A 313 24.58 -6.17 5.69
C HIS A 313 25.25 -6.23 7.07
N ASN A 314 24.53 -5.93 8.15
CA ASN A 314 25.07 -6.03 9.49
C ASN A 314 25.20 -7.49 9.94
N ILE A 315 26.45 -7.98 10.04
CA ILE A 315 26.79 -9.37 10.40
C ILE A 315 26.19 -9.72 11.79
N GLY A 316 26.22 -8.79 12.75
CA GLY A 316 25.67 -9.01 14.08
C GLY A 316 24.17 -9.33 14.05
N ILE A 317 23.41 -8.67 13.16
CA ILE A 317 21.98 -8.95 12.99
C ILE A 317 21.74 -10.30 12.30
N LYS A 318 22.63 -10.73 11.40
CA LYS A 318 22.46 -11.97 10.63
C LYS A 318 22.43 -13.21 11.52
N VAL A 319 23.24 -13.27 12.55
CA VAL A 319 23.42 -14.45 13.43
C VAL A 319 22.43 -14.54 14.61
N ILE A 320 21.62 -13.51 14.83
CA ILE A 320 20.62 -13.54 15.89
C ILE A 320 19.48 -14.50 15.50
N PRO A 321 19.08 -15.47 16.35
CA PRO A 321 17.94 -16.35 16.10
C PRO A 321 16.64 -15.55 15.86
N LEU A 322 15.81 -16.04 14.92
CA LEU A 322 14.59 -15.35 14.49
C LEU A 322 13.62 -15.00 15.63
N PRO A 323 13.39 -15.84 16.68
CA PRO A 323 12.50 -15.47 17.78
C PRO A 323 12.97 -14.19 18.51
N ILE A 324 14.28 -14.07 18.76
CA ILE A 324 14.86 -12.91 19.44
C ILE A 324 14.77 -11.68 18.51
N LYS A 325 15.06 -11.88 17.22
CA LYS A 325 14.92 -10.85 16.18
C LYS A 325 13.51 -10.29 16.11
N ASN A 326 12.49 -11.16 16.14
CA ASN A 326 11.08 -10.77 16.09
C ASN A 326 10.67 -9.92 17.29
N ILE A 327 11.18 -10.21 18.48
CA ILE A 327 10.95 -9.37 19.69
C ILE A 327 11.56 -7.99 19.47
N GLY A 328 12.82 -7.94 19.03
CA GLY A 328 13.50 -6.68 18.73
C GLY A 328 12.77 -5.85 17.66
N ILE A 329 12.42 -6.47 16.52
CA ILE A 329 11.67 -5.81 15.45
C ILE A 329 10.32 -5.30 15.96
N GLY A 330 9.59 -6.09 16.76
CA GLY A 330 8.31 -5.68 17.35
C GLY A 330 8.43 -4.48 18.28
N PHE A 331 9.52 -4.39 19.06
CA PHE A 331 9.79 -3.24 19.92
C PHE A 331 10.13 -1.99 19.10
N PHE A 332 10.99 -2.12 18.09
CA PHE A 332 11.31 -1.01 17.17
C PHE A 332 10.08 -0.54 16.40
N ASP A 333 9.26 -1.44 15.87
CA ASP A 333 8.02 -1.11 15.17
C ASP A 333 7.04 -0.33 16.08
N LYS A 334 6.87 -0.77 17.34
CA LYS A 334 6.04 -0.06 18.32
C LYS A 334 6.54 1.35 18.60
N ASN A 335 7.85 1.55 18.68
CA ASN A 335 8.44 2.87 18.91
C ASN A 335 8.35 3.74 17.64
N ALA A 336 8.63 3.19 16.46
CA ALA A 336 8.51 3.90 15.19
C ALA A 336 7.07 4.39 14.94
N LYS A 337 6.07 3.60 15.29
CA LYS A 337 4.65 3.96 15.18
C LYS A 337 4.25 5.15 16.07
N ARG A 338 4.90 5.34 17.21
CA ARG A 338 4.69 6.54 18.05
C ARG A 338 5.15 7.84 17.39
N GLY A 339 6.04 7.73 16.41
CA GLY A 339 6.52 8.84 15.58
C GLY A 339 5.67 9.13 14.34
N ILE A 340 4.56 8.41 14.11
CA ILE A 340 3.73 8.53 12.92
C ILE A 340 2.27 8.71 13.34
N THR A 341 1.59 9.70 12.77
CA THR A 341 0.14 9.92 12.95
C THR A 341 -0.66 8.99 12.04
N SER A 342 -0.29 8.96 10.78
CA SER A 342 -0.97 8.18 9.74
C SER A 342 -0.05 7.93 8.55
N SER A 343 -0.48 7.09 7.63
CA SER A 343 0.22 6.82 6.38
C SER A 343 -0.69 7.10 5.19
N MET A 344 -0.12 7.70 4.14
CA MET A 344 -0.82 7.96 2.89
C MET A 344 -0.02 7.43 1.72
N SER A 345 -0.55 6.42 1.04
CA SER A 345 0.03 5.83 -0.18
C SER A 345 -0.66 6.37 -1.41
N ASN A 346 0.08 6.65 -2.46
CA ASN A 346 -0.47 7.07 -3.75
C ASN A 346 0.02 6.13 -4.85
N LEU A 347 -0.88 5.33 -5.42
CA LEU A 347 -0.61 4.46 -6.55
C LEU A 347 -0.56 5.23 -7.89
N GLY A 348 -0.98 6.51 -7.88
CA GLY A 348 -1.00 7.35 -9.06
C GLY A 348 -2.15 7.06 -10.02
N GLN A 349 -1.98 7.52 -11.25
CA GLN A 349 -2.94 7.30 -12.32
C GLN A 349 -2.79 5.89 -12.90
N ILE A 350 -3.86 5.12 -12.79
CA ILE A 350 -3.94 3.78 -13.37
C ILE A 350 -4.22 3.91 -14.87
N LYS A 351 -3.42 3.19 -15.66
CA LYS A 351 -3.56 3.14 -17.12
C LYS A 351 -3.97 1.76 -17.55
N MET A 352 -5.03 1.68 -18.33
CA MET A 352 -5.53 0.45 -18.95
C MET A 352 -5.54 0.63 -20.48
N PRO A 353 -5.37 -0.46 -21.25
CA PRO A 353 -5.49 -0.42 -22.70
C PRO A 353 -6.89 0.04 -23.13
N ASN A 354 -6.98 0.83 -24.20
CA ASN A 354 -8.25 1.38 -24.69
C ASN A 354 -9.28 0.29 -24.99
N ALA A 355 -8.84 -0.87 -25.48
CA ALA A 355 -9.73 -2.00 -25.80
C ALA A 355 -10.55 -2.52 -24.63
N VAL A 356 -10.08 -2.33 -23.39
CA VAL A 356 -10.76 -2.80 -22.17
C VAL A 356 -11.30 -1.64 -21.30
N ALA A 357 -10.94 -0.42 -21.64
CA ALA A 357 -11.22 0.75 -20.79
C ALA A 357 -12.73 0.98 -20.58
N ASP A 358 -13.55 0.74 -21.59
CA ASP A 358 -14.99 0.99 -21.54
C ASP A 358 -15.76 0.06 -20.59
N TYR A 359 -15.16 -1.07 -20.20
CA TYR A 359 -15.77 -2.04 -19.29
C TYR A 359 -15.49 -1.72 -17.82
N ILE A 360 -14.50 -0.87 -17.55
CA ILE A 360 -14.04 -0.54 -16.21
C ILE A 360 -14.73 0.73 -15.72
N ASP A 361 -15.22 0.72 -14.49
CA ASP A 361 -15.79 1.88 -13.84
C ASP A 361 -14.74 2.64 -13.03
N ARG A 362 -14.06 1.96 -12.08
CA ARG A 362 -13.04 2.57 -11.21
C ARG A 362 -12.10 1.53 -10.61
N PHE A 363 -11.03 2.03 -10.04
CA PHE A 363 -10.14 1.28 -9.16
C PHE A 363 -10.15 1.90 -7.77
N SER A 364 -9.97 1.05 -6.76
CA SER A 364 -9.72 1.47 -5.39
C SER A 364 -8.64 0.61 -4.75
N ALA A 365 -8.03 1.11 -3.68
CA ALA A 365 -7.03 0.37 -2.95
C ALA A 365 -7.11 0.66 -1.45
N PHE A 366 -6.78 -0.36 -0.64
CA PHE A 366 -6.88 -0.33 0.80
C PHE A 366 -5.69 -1.07 1.41
N MET A 367 -5.21 -0.63 2.55
CA MET A 367 -4.15 -1.34 3.28
C MET A 367 -4.38 -1.23 4.78
N THR A 368 -4.26 -2.35 5.49
CA THR A 368 -4.36 -2.35 6.95
C THR A 368 -3.14 -1.73 7.61
N ALA A 369 -3.39 -0.99 8.68
CA ALA A 369 -2.38 -0.39 9.54
C ALA A 369 -2.81 -0.44 11.01
N GLN A 370 -1.93 -0.08 11.93
CA GLN A 370 -2.30 0.07 13.36
C GLN A 370 -3.09 1.33 13.66
N SER A 371 -3.02 2.30 12.77
CA SER A 371 -3.76 3.54 12.79
C SER A 371 -4.49 3.66 11.47
N GLN A 372 -5.00 4.81 11.17
CA GLN A 372 -5.61 5.11 9.88
C GLN A 372 -4.56 5.05 8.77
N GLN A 373 -4.90 4.42 7.65
CA GLN A 373 -4.13 4.46 6.42
C GLN A 373 -5.02 4.87 5.25
N ILE A 374 -4.50 5.75 4.40
CA ILE A 374 -5.18 6.19 3.19
C ILE A 374 -4.37 5.70 1.98
N THR A 375 -5.09 5.19 0.99
CA THR A 375 -4.52 4.85 -0.32
C THR A 375 -5.27 5.61 -1.39
N VAL A 376 -4.51 6.25 -2.28
CA VAL A 376 -5.07 7.08 -3.36
C VAL A 376 -4.72 6.42 -4.70
N CYS A 377 -5.68 6.37 -5.59
CA CYS A 377 -5.46 6.02 -7.00
C CYS A 377 -6.45 6.78 -7.87
N SER A 378 -6.15 6.89 -9.16
CA SER A 378 -7.09 7.48 -10.12
C SER A 378 -7.18 6.66 -11.40
N TYR A 379 -8.36 6.62 -11.99
CA TYR A 379 -8.64 6.00 -13.27
C TYR A 379 -9.64 6.85 -14.03
N MET A 380 -9.33 7.21 -15.27
CA MET A 380 -10.10 8.16 -16.05
C MET A 380 -10.34 9.45 -15.22
N ASP A 381 -11.58 9.90 -15.09
CA ASP A 381 -11.92 11.08 -14.27
C ASP A 381 -12.36 10.71 -12.84
N LYS A 382 -12.04 9.53 -12.34
CA LYS A 382 -12.33 9.13 -10.98
C LYS A 382 -11.04 9.02 -10.17
N MET A 383 -10.94 9.82 -9.09
CA MET A 383 -9.90 9.70 -8.06
C MET A 383 -10.54 9.13 -6.81
N VAL A 384 -9.97 8.04 -6.32
CA VAL A 384 -10.49 7.30 -5.17
C VAL A 384 -9.53 7.40 -4.00
N PHE A 385 -10.07 7.76 -2.85
CA PHE A 385 -9.41 7.75 -1.55
C PHE A 385 -9.97 6.60 -0.74
N GLY A 386 -9.19 5.53 -0.60
CA GLY A 386 -9.55 4.38 0.23
C GLY A 386 -8.91 4.51 1.61
N GLU A 387 -9.72 4.59 2.65
CA GLU A 387 -9.28 4.55 4.04
C GLU A 387 -9.44 3.15 4.61
N VAL A 388 -8.46 2.70 5.39
CA VAL A 388 -8.63 1.62 6.35
C VAL A 388 -8.30 2.13 7.73
N SER A 389 -9.19 1.92 8.68
CA SER A 389 -9.06 2.35 10.06
C SER A 389 -9.42 1.20 11.02
N PRO A 390 -8.71 1.05 12.15
CA PRO A 390 -9.15 0.15 13.23
C PRO A 390 -10.27 0.78 14.07
N PHE A 391 -10.62 2.04 13.81
CA PHE A 391 -11.60 2.79 14.61
C PHE A 391 -12.96 2.79 13.94
N LYS A 392 -14.03 2.62 14.71
CA LYS A 392 -15.44 2.70 14.26
C LYS A 392 -15.80 4.07 13.67
N THR A 393 -15.08 5.11 14.03
CA THR A 393 -15.40 6.48 13.60
C THR A 393 -14.34 7.01 12.62
N HIS A 394 -14.81 7.63 11.54
CA HIS A 394 -14.00 8.18 10.45
C HIS A 394 -13.85 9.71 10.50
N LYS A 395 -13.68 10.29 11.71
CA LYS A 395 -13.67 11.75 11.91
C LYS A 395 -12.70 12.51 11.03
N VAL A 396 -11.50 11.98 10.83
CA VAL A 396 -10.49 12.63 9.99
C VAL A 396 -10.89 12.60 8.53
N MET A 397 -11.37 11.45 8.04
CA MET A 397 -11.82 11.35 6.64
C MET A 397 -13.10 12.18 6.39
N LEU A 398 -13.98 12.29 7.36
CA LEU A 398 -15.12 13.19 7.28
C LEU A 398 -14.66 14.65 7.09
N ASN A 399 -13.67 15.10 7.85
CA ASN A 399 -13.09 16.44 7.68
C ASN A 399 -12.37 16.56 6.33
N PHE A 400 -11.67 15.52 5.90
CA PHE A 400 -10.99 15.47 4.61
C PHE A 400 -11.98 15.68 3.45
N PHE A 401 -13.07 14.92 3.43
CA PHE A 401 -14.08 15.04 2.37
C PHE A 401 -14.87 16.36 2.44
N ARG A 402 -15.10 16.91 3.65
CA ARG A 402 -15.66 18.26 3.80
C ARG A 402 -14.78 19.32 3.15
N LEU A 403 -13.47 19.26 3.36
CA LEU A 403 -12.52 20.17 2.70
C LEU A 403 -12.59 20.04 1.18
N LEU A 404 -12.69 18.82 0.64
CA LEU A 404 -12.84 18.63 -0.80
C LEU A 404 -14.16 19.21 -1.32
N THR A 405 -15.25 19.08 -0.55
CA THR A 405 -16.55 19.70 -0.89
C THR A 405 -16.47 21.24 -0.84
N GLU A 406 -15.79 21.80 0.16
CA GLU A 406 -15.54 23.26 0.25
C GLU A 406 -14.71 23.77 -0.93
N MET A 407 -13.84 22.92 -1.50
CA MET A 407 -13.09 23.20 -2.73
C MET A 407 -13.92 23.00 -4.01
N GLY A 408 -15.22 22.75 -3.91
CA GLY A 408 -16.15 22.60 -5.03
C GLY A 408 -16.19 21.21 -5.68
N MET A 409 -15.71 20.17 -5.00
CA MET A 409 -15.76 18.80 -5.50
C MET A 409 -17.01 18.08 -4.97
N GLU A 410 -17.66 17.32 -5.84
CA GLU A 410 -18.66 16.34 -5.44
C GLU A 410 -17.94 15.10 -4.94
N VAL A 411 -18.39 14.57 -3.79
CA VAL A 411 -17.80 13.39 -3.15
C VAL A 411 -18.84 12.29 -3.09
N GLU A 412 -18.58 11.18 -3.78
CA GLU A 412 -19.34 9.93 -3.62
C GLU A 412 -18.68 9.10 -2.52
N LEU A 413 -19.45 8.69 -1.51
CA LEU A 413 -18.94 7.92 -0.37
C LEU A 413 -19.49 6.50 -0.36
N GLY A 414 -18.61 5.54 -0.11
CA GLY A 414 -18.91 4.15 0.24
C GLY A 414 -18.27 3.79 1.57
N ILE A 415 -18.97 3.02 2.38
CA ILE A 415 -18.46 2.45 3.63
C ILE A 415 -18.73 0.95 3.65
N ASN A 416 -17.90 0.19 4.36
CA ASN A 416 -18.27 -1.16 4.74
C ASN A 416 -18.99 -1.07 6.09
N ASP A 417 -20.26 -1.43 6.09
CA ASP A 417 -21.02 -1.55 7.33
C ASP A 417 -21.06 -3.02 7.72
N TYR A 418 -20.65 -3.32 8.94
CA TYR A 418 -20.85 -4.64 9.52
C TYR A 418 -22.16 -4.56 10.31
N ASP A 419 -23.27 -4.90 9.64
CA ASP A 419 -24.56 -4.98 10.30
C ASP A 419 -24.46 -5.92 11.50
N GLU A 420 -24.90 -5.48 12.66
CA GLU A 420 -24.96 -6.29 13.90
C GLU A 420 -25.99 -7.44 13.82
N GLU A 421 -26.63 -7.63 12.64
CA GLU A 421 -27.61 -8.67 12.37
C GLU A 421 -27.11 -9.65 11.31
N GLN A 422 -26.26 -10.62 11.71
CA GLN A 422 -26.21 -11.95 11.10
C GLN A 422 -25.85 -13.00 12.13
#